data_06e81883f043d777018cd0a0b363755f
#
_entry.id   06e81883f043d777018cd0a0b363755f
#
_cell.length_a   1.000
_cell.length_b   1.000
_cell.length_c   1.000
_cell.angle_alpha   90.00
_cell.angle_beta   90.00
_cell.angle_gamma   90.00
#
_symmetry.space_group_name_H-M   'P 1'
#
loop_
_entity.id
_entity.type
_entity.pdbx_description
1 polymer ?
#
loop_
_entity_poly.entity_id
_entity_poly.type
_entity_poly.pdbx_seq_one_letter_code
_entity_poly.pdbx_strand_id
1 'polypeptide(L)'
;MRIQSQYLCRGFEMTEDVPLPDWGGKRDNIAGNSDRIVRFEKAAKALASCIVRNRDTSQGGAGIPVLVEGTRDEHTLRALGFTGVVEKVNRGWDRSRLIAYLHSEYYSKPTPDGSPSVILLMDWDRTGGRIQTSIRERLMAMDCPVDEGLRDILLRAMKPEGRTVESLLAHAPSLNPLIER
;
A
#
# COMPACT_ATOMS: atom_id res chain seq x y z
N MET A 1 62.70 28.53 -47.03
CA MET A 1 62.40 27.26 -47.70
C MET A 1 61.03 26.81 -47.15
N ARG A 2 59.92 27.04 -47.93
CA ARG A 2 58.54 26.74 -47.54
C ARG A 2 58.17 25.39 -48.12
N ILE A 3 57.70 24.47 -47.27
CA ILE A 3 57.10 23.23 -47.76
C ILE A 3 55.61 23.38 -47.54
N GLN A 4 54.89 23.48 -48.64
CA GLN A 4 53.43 23.41 -48.70
C GLN A 4 53.02 21.91 -48.68
N SER A 5 52.20 21.52 -47.71
CA SER A 5 51.52 20.22 -47.70
C SER A 5 50.08 20.44 -48.13
N GLN A 6 49.75 19.92 -49.31
CA GLN A 6 48.37 19.87 -49.83
C GLN A 6 47.67 18.64 -49.27
N TYR A 7 46.64 18.85 -48.46
CA TYR A 7 45.69 17.80 -48.18
C TYR A 7 44.46 17.95 -49.06
N LEU A 8 44.26 17.00 -49.97
CA LEU A 8 43.06 16.83 -50.78
C LEU A 8 41.91 16.42 -49.86
N CYS A 9 40.90 17.26 -49.73
CA CYS A 9 39.60 16.87 -49.20
C CYS A 9 38.83 16.09 -50.28
N ARG A 10 38.71 14.77 -50.13
CA ARG A 10 37.71 13.97 -50.82
C ARG A 10 36.38 14.23 -50.16
N GLY A 11 35.40 14.69 -50.93
CA GLY A 11 34.02 14.84 -50.51
C GLY A 11 33.43 13.51 -50.12
N PHE A 12 32.88 13.49 -48.93
CA PHE A 12 32.05 12.40 -48.43
C PHE A 12 30.62 12.77 -48.81
N GLU A 13 30.07 12.10 -49.82
CA GLU A 13 28.64 12.20 -50.16
C GLU A 13 27.85 11.67 -48.97
N MET A 14 27.00 12.52 -48.38
CA MET A 14 26.03 12.13 -47.39
C MET A 14 24.95 11.30 -48.09
N THR A 15 25.03 10.00 -47.93
CA THR A 15 23.96 9.06 -48.28
C THR A 15 22.94 9.02 -47.18
N GLU A 16 21.69 9.29 -47.59
CA GLU A 16 20.41 8.90 -47.03
C GLU A 16 20.24 8.91 -45.50
N ASP A 17 19.29 9.72 -45.05
CA ASP A 17 18.67 9.72 -43.73
C ASP A 17 18.17 8.30 -43.36
N VAL A 18 18.98 7.56 -42.64
CA VAL A 18 18.50 6.37 -41.94
C VAL A 18 17.77 6.88 -40.70
N PRO A 19 16.45 6.71 -40.59
CA PRO A 19 15.73 7.15 -39.40
C PRO A 19 16.27 6.41 -38.18
N LEU A 20 16.73 7.16 -37.18
CA LEU A 20 17.17 6.60 -35.90
C LEU A 20 16.02 5.82 -35.26
N PRO A 21 16.27 4.62 -34.76
CA PRO A 21 15.23 3.85 -34.08
C PRO A 21 14.65 4.66 -32.90
N ASP A 22 13.33 4.73 -32.83
CA ASP A 22 12.61 5.35 -31.71
C ASP A 22 12.82 4.55 -30.43
N TRP A 23 13.76 4.98 -29.60
CA TRP A 23 14.07 4.40 -28.29
C TRP A 23 13.19 4.97 -27.17
N GLY A 24 12.34 5.98 -27.43
CA GLY A 24 11.54 6.67 -26.42
C GLY A 24 10.48 5.78 -25.81
N GLY A 25 9.65 5.13 -26.60
CA GLY A 25 8.51 4.32 -26.13
C GLY A 25 8.89 3.10 -25.32
N LYS A 26 10.07 2.49 -25.55
CA LYS A 26 10.53 1.34 -24.76
C LYS A 26 11.09 1.71 -23.38
N ARG A 27 11.70 2.90 -23.25
CA ARG A 27 12.26 3.36 -21.97
C ARG A 27 11.18 3.71 -20.97
N ASP A 28 10.10 4.35 -21.39
CA ASP A 28 8.99 4.72 -20.53
C ASP A 28 8.27 3.49 -19.96
N ASN A 29 8.08 2.45 -20.77
CA ASN A 29 7.49 1.18 -20.32
C ASN A 29 8.39 0.41 -19.33
N ILE A 30 9.70 0.44 -19.50
CA ILE A 30 10.65 -0.24 -18.59
C ILE A 30 10.72 0.50 -17.26
N ALA A 31 10.79 1.84 -17.28
CA ALA A 31 10.82 2.65 -16.05
C ALA A 31 9.50 2.52 -15.27
N GLY A 32 8.35 2.58 -15.94
CA GLY A 32 7.04 2.40 -15.32
C GLY A 32 6.84 1.02 -14.71
N ASN A 33 7.36 -0.03 -15.35
CA ASN A 33 7.27 -1.40 -14.82
C ASN A 33 8.20 -1.60 -13.61
N SER A 34 9.42 -1.06 -13.64
CA SER A 34 10.35 -1.07 -12.51
C SER A 34 9.78 -0.34 -11.29
N ASP A 35 9.18 0.83 -11.48
CA ASP A 35 8.52 1.59 -10.41
C ASP A 35 7.32 0.82 -9.82
N ARG A 36 6.54 0.14 -10.65
CA ARG A 36 5.43 -0.71 -10.19
C ARG A 36 5.92 -1.84 -9.29
N ILE A 37 6.98 -2.55 -9.66
CA ILE A 37 7.56 -3.63 -8.85
C ILE A 37 7.97 -3.11 -7.47
N VAL A 38 8.70 -2.01 -7.41
CA VAL A 38 9.12 -1.39 -6.13
C VAL A 38 7.93 -0.98 -5.27
N ARG A 39 6.84 -0.46 -5.89
CA ARG A 39 5.62 -0.10 -5.15
C ARG A 39 4.92 -1.33 -4.58
N PHE A 40 4.83 -2.42 -5.35
CA PHE A 40 4.24 -3.69 -4.89
C PHE A 40 5.06 -4.33 -3.78
N GLU A 41 6.39 -4.31 -3.84
CA GLU A 41 7.25 -4.79 -2.75
C GLU A 41 7.04 -3.99 -1.45
N LYS A 42 6.93 -2.66 -1.54
CA LYS A 42 6.62 -1.81 -0.37
C LYS A 42 5.24 -2.13 0.23
N ALA A 43 4.23 -2.29 -0.61
CA ALA A 43 2.88 -2.66 -0.18
C ALA A 43 2.88 -4.05 0.48
N ALA A 44 3.50 -5.04 -0.15
CA ALA A 44 3.59 -6.42 0.35
C ALA A 44 4.32 -6.49 1.70
N LYS A 45 5.43 -5.78 1.86
CA LYS A 45 6.17 -5.71 3.13
C LYS A 45 5.31 -5.13 4.27
N ALA A 46 4.55 -4.07 3.99
CA ALA A 46 3.65 -3.47 4.97
C ALA A 46 2.49 -4.41 5.32
N LEU A 47 1.90 -5.07 4.32
CA LEU A 47 0.86 -6.08 4.52
C LEU A 47 1.39 -7.25 5.36
N ALA A 48 2.56 -7.80 5.03
CA ALA A 48 3.18 -8.90 5.78
C ALA A 48 3.38 -8.56 7.26
N SER A 49 3.90 -7.36 7.55
CA SER A 49 4.05 -6.88 8.93
C SER A 49 2.71 -6.81 9.68
N CYS A 50 1.67 -6.28 9.05
CA CYS A 50 0.35 -6.18 9.67
C CYS A 50 -0.34 -7.55 9.79
N ILE A 51 -0.14 -8.48 8.85
CA ILE A 51 -0.65 -9.85 8.93
C ILE A 51 -0.07 -10.56 10.15
N VAL A 52 1.24 -10.46 10.38
CA VAL A 52 1.88 -11.05 11.58
C VAL A 52 1.29 -10.45 12.85
N ARG A 53 1.12 -9.14 12.93
CA ARG A 53 0.54 -8.48 14.10
C ARG A 53 -0.94 -8.83 14.32
N ASN A 54 -1.70 -9.03 13.24
CA ASN A 54 -3.13 -9.39 13.30
C ASN A 54 -3.36 -10.84 13.73
N ARG A 55 -2.43 -11.77 13.48
CA ARG A 55 -2.57 -13.17 13.89
C ARG A 55 -2.85 -13.28 15.38
N ASP A 56 -3.58 -14.33 15.74
CA ASP A 56 -3.81 -14.67 17.15
C ASP A 56 -2.49 -14.89 17.90
N THR A 57 -2.47 -14.57 19.18
CA THR A 57 -1.29 -14.74 20.05
C THR A 57 -0.84 -16.20 20.14
N SER A 58 -1.77 -17.16 20.07
CA SER A 58 -1.47 -18.59 20.02
C SER A 58 -0.73 -19.00 18.73
N GLN A 59 -0.81 -18.18 17.68
CA GLN A 59 -0.12 -18.38 16.40
C GLN A 59 1.12 -17.48 16.25
N GLY A 60 1.60 -16.91 17.35
CA GLY A 60 2.77 -16.04 17.36
C GLY A 60 2.53 -14.62 16.88
N GLY A 61 1.26 -14.19 16.80
CA GLY A 61 0.88 -12.82 16.50
C GLY A 61 0.69 -11.96 17.75
N ALA A 62 0.24 -10.72 17.56
CA ALA A 62 -0.11 -9.81 18.65
C ALA A 62 -1.63 -9.69 18.87
N GLY A 63 -2.45 -10.32 18.02
CA GLY A 63 -3.92 -10.28 18.10
C GLY A 63 -4.50 -8.90 17.79
N ILE A 64 -3.77 -8.04 17.07
CA ILE A 64 -4.21 -6.66 16.79
C ILE A 64 -5.30 -6.67 15.72
N PRO A 65 -6.52 -6.17 16.01
CA PRO A 65 -7.59 -6.10 15.04
C PRO A 65 -7.31 -5.07 13.94
N VAL A 66 -7.82 -5.35 12.75
CA VAL A 66 -7.85 -4.39 11.63
C VAL A 66 -9.27 -3.88 11.48
N LEU A 67 -9.48 -2.58 11.55
CA LEU A 67 -10.78 -1.95 11.30
C LEU A 67 -10.84 -1.48 9.85
N VAL A 68 -11.83 -1.98 9.11
CA VAL A 68 -12.13 -1.64 7.71
C VAL A 68 -13.54 -1.06 7.56
N GLU A 69 -13.89 -0.58 6.37
CA GLU A 69 -15.23 -0.02 6.14
C GLU A 69 -16.31 -1.08 6.13
N GLY A 70 -16.12 -2.19 5.41
CA GLY A 70 -17.18 -3.15 5.18
C GLY A 70 -16.74 -4.59 4.90
N THR A 71 -17.72 -5.40 4.51
CA THR A 71 -17.54 -6.85 4.31
C THR A 71 -16.68 -7.18 3.09
N ARG A 72 -16.68 -6.34 2.04
CA ARG A 72 -15.84 -6.55 0.86
C ARG A 72 -14.35 -6.35 1.19
N ASP A 73 -14.04 -5.37 2.06
CA ASP A 73 -12.69 -5.13 2.54
C ASP A 73 -12.19 -6.30 3.39
N GLU A 74 -13.06 -6.80 4.30
CA GLU A 74 -12.76 -8.01 5.06
C GLU A 74 -12.44 -9.19 4.14
N HIS A 75 -13.26 -9.44 3.12
CA HIS A 75 -13.01 -10.50 2.14
C HIS A 75 -11.65 -10.35 1.46
N THR A 76 -11.31 -9.12 1.07
CA THR A 76 -10.01 -8.81 0.46
C THR A 76 -8.85 -9.08 1.41
N LEU A 77 -8.96 -8.67 2.68
CA LEU A 77 -7.93 -8.95 3.67
C LEU A 77 -7.75 -10.45 3.92
N ARG A 78 -8.85 -11.23 3.94
CA ARG A 78 -8.78 -12.70 4.03
C ARG A 78 -8.02 -13.30 2.84
N ALA A 79 -8.28 -12.82 1.63
CA ALA A 79 -7.57 -13.26 0.42
C ALA A 79 -6.07 -12.89 0.43
N LEU A 80 -5.67 -11.86 1.18
CA LEU A 80 -4.28 -11.43 1.37
C LEU A 80 -3.59 -12.11 2.57
N GLY A 81 -4.28 -13.00 3.31
CA GLY A 81 -3.68 -13.79 4.38
C GLY A 81 -3.89 -13.28 5.81
N PHE A 82 -4.78 -12.30 6.04
CA PHE A 82 -5.19 -11.90 7.39
C PHE A 82 -6.06 -12.98 8.03
N THR A 83 -5.63 -13.54 9.15
CA THR A 83 -6.32 -14.63 9.86
C THR A 83 -6.95 -14.19 11.18
N GLY A 84 -6.49 -13.09 11.76
CA GLY A 84 -6.99 -12.56 13.02
C GLY A 84 -8.28 -11.74 12.90
N VAL A 85 -8.58 -10.92 13.88
CA VAL A 85 -9.82 -10.14 13.92
C VAL A 85 -9.82 -9.03 12.88
N VAL A 86 -10.90 -8.96 12.09
CA VAL A 86 -11.21 -7.85 11.19
C VAL A 86 -12.54 -7.25 11.61
N GLU A 87 -12.50 -6.01 12.07
CA GLU A 87 -13.64 -5.24 12.50
C GLU A 87 -14.19 -4.38 11.36
N LYS A 88 -15.47 -4.09 11.38
CA LYS A 88 -16.15 -3.31 10.33
C LYS A 88 -16.83 -2.07 10.91
N VAL A 89 -16.69 -0.96 10.22
CA VAL A 89 -17.44 0.27 10.52
C VAL A 89 -18.92 0.08 10.19
N ASN A 90 -19.20 -0.50 9.02
CA ASN A 90 -20.56 -0.72 8.51
C ASN A 90 -21.19 -1.99 9.08
N ARG A 91 -21.51 -1.97 10.38
CA ARG A 91 -22.18 -3.08 11.09
C ARG A 91 -23.57 -2.69 11.64
N GLY A 92 -24.15 -1.58 11.14
CA GLY A 92 -25.44 -1.08 11.61
C GLY A 92 -25.41 -0.34 12.96
N TRP A 93 -24.23 0.02 13.44
CA TRP A 93 -24.04 0.82 14.66
C TRP A 93 -23.77 2.29 14.30
N ASP A 94 -24.18 3.19 15.19
CA ASP A 94 -23.71 4.56 15.14
C ASP A 94 -22.22 4.65 15.52
N ARG A 95 -21.61 5.78 15.23
CA ARG A 95 -20.17 6.00 15.45
C ARG A 95 -19.80 5.92 16.94
N SER A 96 -20.63 6.45 17.81
CA SER A 96 -20.35 6.50 19.26
C SER A 96 -20.34 5.10 19.86
N ARG A 97 -21.30 4.24 19.45
CA ARG A 97 -21.36 2.84 19.86
C ARG A 97 -20.14 2.05 19.37
N LEU A 98 -19.71 2.28 18.12
CA LEU A 98 -18.50 1.64 17.59
C LEU A 98 -17.25 2.02 18.40
N ILE A 99 -17.06 3.32 18.69
CA ILE A 99 -15.92 3.79 19.48
C ILE A 99 -15.92 3.21 20.89
N ALA A 100 -17.08 3.21 21.57
CA ALA A 100 -17.21 2.62 22.91
C ALA A 100 -16.87 1.12 22.90
N TYR A 101 -17.31 0.39 21.89
CA TYR A 101 -16.99 -1.01 21.71
C TYR A 101 -15.48 -1.23 21.51
N LEU A 102 -14.85 -0.51 20.58
CA LEU A 102 -13.41 -0.62 20.30
C LEU A 102 -12.58 -0.31 21.55
N HIS A 103 -12.96 0.74 22.30
CA HIS A 103 -12.32 1.10 23.56
C HIS A 103 -12.42 -0.04 24.58
N SER A 104 -13.62 -0.54 24.83
CA SER A 104 -13.86 -1.60 25.81
C SER A 104 -13.15 -2.90 25.48
N GLU A 105 -13.13 -3.27 24.18
CA GLU A 105 -12.62 -4.57 23.74
C GLU A 105 -11.09 -4.59 23.62
N TYR A 106 -10.50 -3.53 23.08
CA TYR A 106 -9.09 -3.57 22.64
C TYR A 106 -8.16 -2.67 23.46
N TYR A 107 -8.66 -1.71 24.24
CA TYR A 107 -7.79 -0.79 25.00
C TYR A 107 -7.76 -1.07 26.50
N SER A 108 -8.44 -2.10 26.97
CA SER A 108 -8.42 -2.49 28.36
C SER A 108 -7.10 -3.10 28.84
N LYS A 109 -6.27 -3.55 27.88
CA LYS A 109 -4.96 -4.19 28.16
C LYS A 109 -3.90 -3.67 27.18
N PRO A 110 -2.63 -3.58 27.62
CA PRO A 110 -1.54 -3.26 26.71
C PRO A 110 -1.37 -4.37 25.65
N THR A 111 -0.97 -3.97 24.45
CA THR A 111 -0.68 -4.91 23.36
C THR A 111 0.62 -5.66 23.61
N PRO A 112 0.74 -6.93 23.17
CA PRO A 112 1.95 -7.74 23.37
C PRO A 112 3.20 -7.14 22.75
N ASP A 113 3.05 -6.40 21.66
CA ASP A 113 4.14 -5.78 20.90
C ASP A 113 4.37 -4.30 21.26
N GLY A 114 3.63 -3.77 22.23
CA GLY A 114 3.71 -2.35 22.63
C GLY A 114 3.20 -1.35 21.59
N SER A 115 2.57 -1.83 20.52
CA SER A 115 2.01 -1.00 19.46
C SER A 115 0.58 -0.54 19.77
N PRO A 116 0.00 0.40 18.99
CA PRO A 116 -1.42 0.74 19.10
C PRO A 116 -2.33 -0.48 18.96
N SER A 117 -3.41 -0.51 19.76
CA SER A 117 -4.30 -1.67 19.90
C SER A 117 -5.24 -1.91 18.71
N VAL A 118 -5.31 -0.99 17.74
CA VAL A 118 -6.17 -1.11 16.56
C VAL A 118 -5.44 -0.55 15.33
N ILE A 119 -5.45 -1.32 14.24
CA ILE A 119 -5.00 -0.85 12.92
C ILE A 119 -6.21 -0.27 12.19
N LEU A 120 -6.14 0.99 11.77
CA LEU A 120 -7.18 1.63 10.97
C LEU A 120 -6.83 1.52 9.47
N LEU A 121 -7.70 0.85 8.70
CA LEU A 121 -7.52 0.66 7.27
C LEU A 121 -8.81 0.99 6.52
N MET A 122 -9.15 2.29 6.48
CA MET A 122 -10.21 2.79 5.60
C MET A 122 -9.67 2.98 4.19
N ASP A 123 -10.58 3.06 3.23
CA ASP A 123 -10.25 3.41 1.85
C ASP A 123 -9.41 4.69 1.78
N TRP A 124 -8.53 4.77 0.80
CA TRP A 124 -7.69 5.97 0.59
C TRP A 124 -8.28 6.90 -0.46
N ASP A 125 -9.60 6.88 -0.59
CA ASP A 125 -10.38 7.90 -1.27
C ASP A 125 -10.79 9.05 -0.31
N ARG A 126 -11.59 10.00 -0.80
CA ARG A 126 -12.05 11.14 -0.01
C ARG A 126 -12.99 10.73 1.13
N THR A 127 -13.85 9.76 0.90
CA THR A 127 -14.83 9.29 1.88
C THR A 127 -14.15 8.49 2.97
N GLY A 128 -13.33 7.50 2.61
CA GLY A 128 -12.54 6.73 3.55
C GLY A 128 -11.62 7.59 4.39
N GLY A 129 -11.00 8.61 3.80
CA GLY A 129 -10.19 9.58 4.54
C GLY A 129 -10.97 10.33 5.62
N ARG A 130 -12.24 10.71 5.37
CA ARG A 130 -13.11 11.35 6.38
C ARG A 130 -13.49 10.37 7.49
N ILE A 131 -13.80 9.12 7.14
CA ILE A 131 -14.12 8.07 8.11
C ILE A 131 -12.91 7.80 8.99
N GLN A 132 -11.73 7.62 8.41
CA GLN A 132 -10.45 7.42 9.09
C GLN A 132 -10.20 8.54 10.12
N THR A 133 -10.23 9.79 9.68
CA THR A 133 -10.02 10.95 10.55
C THR A 133 -11.02 10.98 11.71
N SER A 134 -12.31 10.78 11.43
CA SER A 134 -13.36 10.81 12.45
C SER A 134 -13.20 9.73 13.51
N ILE A 135 -12.76 8.52 13.14
CA ILE A 135 -12.53 7.42 14.09
C ILE A 135 -11.27 7.70 14.90
N ARG A 136 -10.17 8.06 14.24
CA ARG A 136 -8.91 8.42 14.89
C ARG A 136 -9.10 9.49 15.96
N GLU A 137 -9.72 10.63 15.61
CA GLU A 137 -9.90 11.74 16.53
C GLU A 137 -10.70 11.36 17.78
N ARG A 138 -11.74 10.53 17.62
CA ARG A 138 -12.56 10.06 18.74
C ARG A 138 -11.80 9.09 19.64
N LEU A 139 -11.03 8.15 19.09
CA LEU A 139 -10.20 7.24 19.88
C LEU A 139 -9.06 8.00 20.57
N MET A 140 -8.37 8.89 19.86
CA MET A 140 -7.30 9.70 20.44
C MET A 140 -7.80 10.62 21.58
N ALA A 141 -9.04 11.12 21.50
CA ALA A 141 -9.66 11.91 22.59
C ALA A 141 -9.92 11.06 23.86
N MET A 142 -9.83 9.74 23.76
CA MET A 142 -9.94 8.79 24.88
C MET A 142 -8.57 8.17 25.24
N ASP A 143 -7.47 8.81 24.85
CA ASP A 143 -6.10 8.31 25.01
C ASP A 143 -5.86 6.92 24.37
N CYS A 144 -6.60 6.61 23.29
CA CYS A 144 -6.54 5.37 22.54
C CYS A 144 -5.77 5.57 21.24
N PRO A 145 -4.44 5.35 21.19
CA PRO A 145 -3.65 5.51 19.98
C PRO A 145 -4.04 4.44 18.94
N VAL A 146 -3.99 4.82 17.67
CA VAL A 146 -4.31 3.97 16.52
C VAL A 146 -3.13 3.85 15.57
N ASP A 147 -3.02 2.72 14.84
CA ASP A 147 -2.02 2.54 13.80
C ASP A 147 -2.64 2.83 12.42
N GLU A 148 -2.09 3.82 11.72
CA GLU A 148 -2.46 4.20 10.37
C GLU A 148 -1.36 3.87 9.34
N GLY A 149 -0.26 3.27 9.77
CA GLY A 149 0.94 3.07 8.96
C GLY A 149 0.70 2.23 7.71
N LEU A 150 -0.11 1.17 7.81
CA LEU A 150 -0.47 0.34 6.65
C LEU A 150 -1.21 1.16 5.59
N ARG A 151 -2.23 1.93 6.00
CA ARG A 151 -3.01 2.76 5.09
C ARG A 151 -2.13 3.80 4.39
N ASP A 152 -1.24 4.44 5.11
CA ASP A 152 -0.32 5.46 4.56
C ASP A 152 0.62 4.87 3.50
N ILE A 153 1.12 3.66 3.71
CA ILE A 153 1.96 2.97 2.73
C ILE A 153 1.13 2.57 1.51
N LEU A 154 -0.06 1.99 1.70
CA LEU A 154 -0.95 1.60 0.60
C LEU A 154 -1.40 2.80 -0.22
N LEU A 155 -1.76 3.93 0.43
CA LEU A 155 -2.08 5.17 -0.26
C LEU A 155 -0.96 5.60 -1.23
N ARG A 156 0.31 5.52 -0.80
CA ARG A 156 1.46 5.92 -1.64
C ARG A 156 1.81 4.88 -2.69
N ALA A 157 1.75 3.60 -2.34
CA ALA A 157 2.18 2.51 -3.21
C ALA A 157 1.11 2.09 -4.21
N MET A 158 -0.17 2.02 -3.79
CA MET A 158 -1.26 1.43 -4.56
C MET A 158 -2.21 2.45 -5.19
N LYS A 159 -2.05 3.75 -4.95
CA LYS A 159 -2.91 4.80 -5.54
C LYS A 159 -3.08 4.72 -7.07
N PRO A 160 -2.05 4.38 -7.87
CA PRO A 160 -2.22 4.19 -9.31
C PRO A 160 -3.04 2.95 -9.69
N GLU A 161 -3.11 1.95 -8.82
CA GLU A 161 -3.78 0.66 -9.05
C GLU A 161 -5.25 0.67 -8.56
N GLY A 162 -5.55 1.53 -7.57
CA GLY A 162 -6.88 1.67 -6.99
C GLY A 162 -6.88 2.58 -5.76
N ARG A 163 -8.07 2.89 -5.23
CA ARG A 163 -8.24 3.81 -4.10
C ARG A 163 -8.99 3.22 -2.92
N THR A 164 -9.27 1.93 -2.98
CA THR A 164 -10.05 1.20 -1.98
C THR A 164 -9.31 -0.04 -1.53
N VAL A 165 -9.62 -0.54 -0.34
CA VAL A 165 -9.11 -1.81 0.17
C VAL A 165 -9.57 -2.95 -0.74
N GLU A 166 -10.84 -2.92 -1.18
CA GLU A 166 -11.40 -3.90 -2.12
C GLU A 166 -10.58 -4.00 -3.42
N SER A 167 -10.02 -2.90 -3.92
CA SER A 167 -9.21 -2.90 -5.16
C SER A 167 -7.95 -3.76 -5.08
N LEU A 168 -7.44 -4.05 -3.88
CA LEU A 168 -6.28 -4.92 -3.68
C LEU A 168 -6.55 -6.37 -4.09
N LEU A 169 -7.82 -6.81 -4.09
CA LEU A 169 -8.18 -8.17 -4.45
C LEU A 169 -7.74 -8.53 -5.87
N ALA A 170 -7.87 -7.60 -6.82
CA ALA A 170 -7.41 -7.78 -8.20
C ALA A 170 -5.90 -7.97 -8.30
N HIS A 171 -5.15 -7.53 -7.30
CA HIS A 171 -3.70 -7.59 -7.23
C HIS A 171 -3.18 -8.69 -6.30
N ALA A 172 -4.05 -9.44 -5.63
CA ALA A 172 -3.66 -10.53 -4.74
C ALA A 172 -2.71 -11.55 -5.39
N PRO A 173 -2.89 -11.96 -6.66
CA PRO A 173 -1.94 -12.88 -7.32
C PRO A 173 -0.51 -12.33 -7.42
N SER A 174 -0.35 -11.00 -7.46
CA SER A 174 0.97 -10.36 -7.49
C SER A 174 1.51 -10.02 -6.11
N LEU A 175 0.64 -9.78 -5.13
CA LEU A 175 1.01 -9.40 -3.76
C LEU A 175 1.34 -10.63 -2.90
N ASN A 176 0.55 -11.71 -2.97
CA ASN A 176 0.72 -12.87 -2.11
C ASN A 176 2.11 -13.50 -2.19
N PRO A 177 2.72 -13.71 -3.39
CA PRO A 177 4.08 -14.24 -3.46
C PRO A 177 5.16 -13.32 -2.86
N LEU A 178 4.87 -12.01 -2.73
CA LEU A 178 5.76 -11.03 -2.11
C LEU A 178 5.54 -10.92 -0.59
N ILE A 179 4.32 -11.19 -0.13
CA ILE A 179 3.94 -11.21 1.30
C ILE A 179 4.55 -12.44 2.00
N GLU A 180 4.63 -13.57 1.29
CA GLU A 180 5.12 -14.85 1.82
C GLU A 180 6.66 -14.98 1.83
N ARG A 181 7.40 -14.01 1.26
CA ARG A 181 8.87 -13.95 1.28
C ARG A 181 9.40 -13.47 2.62
#